data_61a908f1ac9573d09f275f9810af7490
#
_entry.id   61a908f1ac9573d09f275f9810af7490
#
_cell.length_a   1.000
_cell.length_b   1.000
_cell.length_c   1.000
_cell.angle_alpha   90.00
_cell.angle_beta   90.00
_cell.angle_gamma   90.00
#
_symmetry.space_group_name_H-M   'P 1'
#
loop_
_entity.id
_entity.type
_entity.pdbx_description
1 polymer ?
#
loop_
_entity_poly.entity_id
_entity_poly.type
_entity_poly.pdbx_seq_one_letter_code
_entity_poly.pdbx_strand_id
1 'polypeptide(L)'
;MKPFAVNVIFVINNCENGGWKLGCQIDGCQAEYVRVPFADTGLTKLPNNVSYKNALFVGDILSSGYFGAELCEIKQGDIIAIIGCGPVGLCAMQCAKLMGANKIIALDIDETRLQIAKDNNLADITINPQKENYMNIINSQTNNRGADGVIECGGTDETFKIAWQIARPNALVAIVAMYENPQILPLPNMYGKNLTFKTGGVDAIHCKKLIELISQNKLNTDFLISKEITLSEIIQGYEIFKNKPDGLLKIAVIPD
;
A
#
# COMPACT_ATOMS: atom_id res chain seq x y z
N MET A 1 11.14 27.12 -15.72
CA MET A 1 11.11 25.68 -16.06
C MET A 1 10.10 25.02 -15.14
N LYS A 2 9.14 24.24 -15.64
CA LYS A 2 8.26 23.47 -14.76
C LYS A 2 9.11 22.36 -14.12
N PRO A 3 9.09 22.17 -12.80
CA PRO A 3 9.81 21.07 -12.18
C PRO A 3 9.24 19.74 -12.73
N PHE A 4 10.11 18.86 -13.16
CA PHE A 4 9.71 17.53 -13.58
C PHE A 4 9.51 16.68 -12.32
N ALA A 5 8.30 16.13 -12.13
CA ALA A 5 8.13 15.07 -11.17
C ALA A 5 8.88 13.84 -11.69
N VAL A 6 9.99 13.54 -11.06
CA VAL A 6 10.78 12.37 -11.39
C VAL A 6 10.28 11.22 -10.53
N ASN A 7 9.31 10.47 -11.06
CA ASN A 7 9.03 9.15 -10.51
C ASN A 7 10.06 8.19 -11.11
N VAL A 8 11.10 7.88 -10.35
CA VAL A 8 12.08 6.88 -10.75
C VAL A 8 11.45 5.51 -10.60
N ILE A 9 11.15 4.90 -11.70
CA ILE A 9 10.55 3.58 -11.77
C ILE A 9 11.65 2.58 -12.07
N PHE A 10 11.96 1.72 -11.12
CA PHE A 10 12.76 0.53 -11.39
C PHE A 10 11.84 -0.55 -11.92
N VAL A 11 11.96 -0.85 -13.18
CA VAL A 11 11.01 -1.67 -13.94
C VAL A 11 10.99 -3.13 -13.50
N ILE A 12 12.02 -3.62 -12.80
CA ILE A 12 12.07 -5.02 -12.33
C ILE A 12 12.92 -5.08 -11.06
N ASN A 13 12.35 -5.56 -9.95
CA ASN A 13 13.07 -5.76 -8.68
C ASN A 13 14.29 -6.68 -8.79
N ASN A 14 14.28 -7.60 -9.74
CA ASN A 14 15.34 -8.57 -9.99
C ASN A 14 16.25 -8.17 -11.17
N CYS A 15 16.27 -6.90 -11.56
CA CYS A 15 17.15 -6.42 -12.60
C CYS A 15 18.61 -6.41 -12.11
N GLU A 16 19.51 -7.09 -12.81
CA GLU A 16 20.95 -7.14 -12.49
C GLU A 16 21.63 -5.76 -12.51
N ASN A 17 21.09 -4.80 -13.27
CA ASN A 17 21.64 -3.46 -13.45
C ASN A 17 20.81 -2.37 -12.78
N GLY A 18 19.75 -2.71 -12.07
CA GLY A 18 18.82 -1.78 -11.44
C GLY A 18 18.37 -2.26 -10.06
N GLY A 19 17.24 -1.71 -9.61
CA GLY A 19 16.68 -2.01 -8.30
C GLY A 19 17.50 -1.40 -7.14
N TRP A 20 16.82 -0.81 -6.15
CA TRP A 20 17.45 -0.27 -4.92
C TRP A 20 18.69 0.61 -5.14
N LYS A 21 18.78 1.30 -6.28
CA LYS A 21 19.97 2.06 -6.65
C LYS A 21 19.93 3.48 -6.09
N LEU A 22 18.85 4.22 -6.37
CA LEU A 22 18.65 5.58 -5.88
C LEU A 22 18.38 5.57 -4.37
N GLY A 23 19.13 6.39 -3.64
CA GLY A 23 19.04 6.47 -2.18
C GLY A 23 19.66 5.29 -1.42
N CYS A 24 20.28 4.32 -2.14
CA CYS A 24 20.94 3.17 -1.55
C CYS A 24 22.39 3.01 -2.04
N GLN A 25 22.62 2.98 -3.33
CA GLN A 25 23.96 2.84 -3.95
C GLN A 25 24.48 4.16 -4.54
N ILE A 26 23.59 5.07 -4.84
CA ILE A 26 23.87 6.44 -5.30
C ILE A 26 22.92 7.39 -4.58
N ASP A 27 23.20 8.69 -4.64
CA ASP A 27 22.37 9.72 -3.99
C ASP A 27 20.91 9.63 -4.42
N GLY A 28 20.00 9.90 -3.46
CA GLY A 28 18.56 9.83 -3.64
C GLY A 28 17.92 11.15 -4.10
N CYS A 29 16.60 11.23 -3.98
CA CYS A 29 15.78 12.32 -4.52
C CYS A 29 15.49 13.44 -3.50
N GLN A 30 16.01 13.39 -2.27
CA GLN A 30 15.85 14.46 -1.28
C GLN A 30 16.93 15.55 -1.50
N ALA A 31 16.90 16.15 -2.69
CA ALA A 31 17.85 17.14 -3.16
C ALA A 31 17.22 17.99 -4.27
N GLU A 32 17.79 19.15 -4.58
CA GLU A 32 17.38 19.99 -5.71
C GLU A 32 17.56 19.30 -7.06
N TYR A 33 18.57 18.44 -7.18
CA TYR A 33 18.90 17.69 -8.38
C TYR A 33 19.13 16.22 -8.07
N VAL A 34 18.70 15.35 -8.98
CA VAL A 34 18.91 13.92 -8.86
C VAL A 34 19.43 13.35 -10.19
N ARG A 35 20.44 12.47 -10.10
CA ARG A 35 20.96 11.75 -11.27
C ARG A 35 20.23 10.41 -11.41
N VAL A 36 19.42 10.29 -12.46
CA VAL A 36 18.64 9.07 -12.73
C VAL A 36 19.37 8.23 -13.80
N PRO A 37 19.96 7.08 -13.43
CA PRO A 37 20.50 6.16 -14.42
C PRO A 37 19.38 5.48 -15.21
N PHE A 38 19.66 5.14 -16.47
CA PHE A 38 18.69 4.49 -17.36
C PHE A 38 17.37 5.26 -17.50
N ALA A 39 17.43 6.59 -17.57
CA ALA A 39 16.27 7.49 -17.57
C ALA A 39 15.26 7.17 -18.68
N ASP A 40 15.74 6.70 -19.86
CA ASP A 40 14.88 6.38 -21.00
C ASP A 40 13.91 5.21 -20.73
N THR A 41 14.28 4.31 -19.81
CA THR A 41 13.45 3.16 -19.41
C THR A 41 12.86 3.31 -18.02
N GLY A 42 13.52 4.08 -17.14
CA GLY A 42 13.16 4.24 -15.73
C GLY A 42 12.21 5.40 -15.44
N LEU A 43 11.95 6.30 -16.40
CA LEU A 43 11.07 7.45 -16.20
C LEU A 43 9.77 7.31 -16.98
N THR A 44 8.67 7.72 -16.33
CA THR A 44 7.37 7.85 -17.01
C THR A 44 6.96 9.32 -17.06
N LYS A 45 6.61 9.81 -18.25
CA LYS A 45 6.14 11.18 -18.44
C LYS A 45 4.78 11.36 -17.78
N LEU A 46 4.67 12.42 -16.95
CA LEU A 46 3.43 12.77 -16.29
C LEU A 46 2.53 13.56 -17.27
N PRO A 47 1.26 13.15 -17.48
CA PRO A 47 0.28 13.91 -18.24
C PRO A 47 -0.05 15.26 -17.58
N ASN A 48 -0.46 16.25 -18.38
CA ASN A 48 -0.76 17.60 -17.86
C ASN A 48 -1.94 17.65 -16.87
N ASN A 49 -2.83 16.68 -16.92
CA ASN A 49 -4.01 16.59 -16.05
C ASN A 49 -3.78 15.76 -14.78
N VAL A 50 -2.56 15.30 -14.53
CA VAL A 50 -2.20 14.62 -13.28
C VAL A 50 -1.32 15.54 -12.45
N SER A 51 -1.73 15.80 -11.20
CA SER A 51 -0.96 16.63 -10.28
C SER A 51 0.30 15.89 -9.80
N TYR A 52 1.34 16.63 -9.45
CA TYR A 52 2.54 16.06 -8.82
C TYR A 52 2.20 15.33 -7.52
N LYS A 53 1.25 15.87 -6.74
CA LYS A 53 0.80 15.27 -5.48
C LYS A 53 0.22 13.87 -5.70
N ASN A 54 -0.67 13.73 -6.68
CA ASN A 54 -1.23 12.44 -7.05
C ASN A 54 -0.19 11.48 -7.63
N ALA A 55 0.79 11.98 -8.39
CA ALA A 55 1.84 11.16 -8.97
C ALA A 55 2.92 10.71 -7.97
N LEU A 56 3.08 11.44 -6.85
CA LEU A 56 4.17 11.23 -5.88
C LEU A 56 4.25 9.78 -5.37
N PHE A 57 3.12 9.12 -5.24
CA PHE A 57 3.04 7.77 -4.65
C PHE A 57 3.08 6.64 -5.68
N VAL A 58 3.07 6.94 -6.96
CA VAL A 58 2.98 5.94 -8.04
C VAL A 58 4.21 5.02 -8.07
N GLY A 59 5.40 5.56 -7.76
CA GLY A 59 6.66 4.80 -7.85
C GLY A 59 6.84 3.73 -6.76
N ASP A 60 6.09 3.81 -5.65
CA ASP A 60 6.24 2.88 -4.52
C ASP A 60 4.88 2.58 -3.88
N ILE A 61 4.32 3.50 -3.11
CA ILE A 61 3.18 3.24 -2.22
C ILE A 61 1.93 2.78 -2.97
N LEU A 62 1.57 3.45 -4.06
CA LEU A 62 0.44 3.05 -4.89
C LEU A 62 0.74 1.76 -5.66
N SER A 63 1.97 1.60 -6.17
CA SER A 63 2.41 0.35 -6.79
C SER A 63 2.40 -0.82 -5.82
N SER A 64 2.81 -0.61 -4.56
CA SER A 64 2.74 -1.63 -3.51
C SER A 64 1.31 -2.03 -3.19
N GLY A 65 0.39 -1.06 -3.08
CA GLY A 65 -1.03 -1.35 -2.90
C GLY A 65 -1.64 -2.11 -4.09
N TYR A 66 -1.29 -1.71 -5.31
CA TYR A 66 -1.71 -2.40 -6.53
C TYR A 66 -1.16 -3.83 -6.59
N PHE A 67 0.11 -4.02 -6.28
CA PHE A 67 0.78 -5.31 -6.23
C PHE A 67 0.12 -6.26 -5.22
N GLY A 68 -0.21 -5.77 -4.01
CA GLY A 68 -0.94 -6.56 -3.02
C GLY A 68 -2.31 -7.03 -3.53
N ALA A 69 -3.06 -6.16 -4.19
CA ALA A 69 -4.35 -6.51 -4.79
C ALA A 69 -4.20 -7.51 -5.94
N GLU A 70 -3.15 -7.37 -6.76
CA GLU A 70 -2.83 -8.30 -7.86
C GLU A 70 -2.42 -9.68 -7.33
N LEU A 71 -1.55 -9.74 -6.30
CA LEU A 71 -1.18 -11.00 -5.64
C LEU A 71 -2.38 -11.74 -5.06
N CYS A 72 -3.39 -11.01 -4.62
CA CYS A 72 -4.62 -11.55 -4.04
C CYS A 72 -5.57 -12.16 -5.11
N GLU A 73 -5.29 -11.97 -6.41
CA GLU A 73 -6.09 -12.51 -7.53
C GLU A 73 -7.59 -12.24 -7.38
N ILE A 74 -7.92 -11.01 -7.01
CA ILE A 74 -9.28 -10.59 -6.68
C ILE A 74 -10.24 -10.85 -7.84
N LYS A 75 -11.39 -11.43 -7.53
CA LYS A 75 -12.46 -11.70 -8.46
C LYS A 75 -13.67 -10.80 -8.18
N GLN A 76 -14.49 -10.61 -9.21
CA GLN A 76 -15.75 -9.87 -9.06
C GLN A 76 -16.62 -10.51 -7.97
N GLY A 77 -17.00 -9.72 -6.98
CA GLY A 77 -17.85 -10.16 -5.88
C GLY A 77 -17.13 -10.58 -4.61
N ASP A 78 -15.80 -10.68 -4.62
CA ASP A 78 -15.00 -11.07 -3.44
C ASP A 78 -15.14 -10.07 -2.27
N ILE A 79 -15.05 -10.61 -1.06
CA ILE A 79 -14.90 -9.85 0.19
C ILE A 79 -13.42 -9.90 0.57
N ILE A 80 -12.75 -8.76 0.52
CA ILE A 80 -11.32 -8.65 0.77
C ILE A 80 -11.08 -8.00 2.14
N ALA A 81 -10.29 -8.64 2.97
CA ALA A 81 -9.81 -8.04 4.21
C ALA A 81 -8.41 -7.43 3.99
N ILE A 82 -8.21 -6.21 4.49
CA ILE A 82 -6.93 -5.50 4.40
C ILE A 82 -6.49 -5.12 5.80
N ILE A 83 -5.31 -5.60 6.20
CA ILE A 83 -4.75 -5.40 7.53
C ILE A 83 -3.64 -4.35 7.45
N GLY A 84 -3.79 -3.29 8.26
CA GLY A 84 -2.96 -2.10 8.19
C GLY A 84 -3.56 -1.03 7.26
N CYS A 85 -4.05 0.06 7.84
CA CYS A 85 -4.58 1.24 7.15
C CYS A 85 -3.53 2.35 6.99
N GLY A 86 -2.26 1.97 6.89
CA GLY A 86 -1.20 2.87 6.47
C GLY A 86 -1.33 3.24 4.98
N PRO A 87 -0.45 4.08 4.45
CA PRO A 87 -0.52 4.54 3.05
C PRO A 87 -0.63 3.40 2.02
N VAL A 88 0.12 2.30 2.21
CA VAL A 88 0.06 1.13 1.33
C VAL A 88 -1.30 0.43 1.42
N GLY A 89 -1.81 0.21 2.64
CA GLY A 89 -3.12 -0.43 2.83
C GLY A 89 -4.27 0.39 2.26
N LEU A 90 -4.26 1.72 2.44
CA LEU A 90 -5.24 2.63 1.85
C LEU A 90 -5.21 2.59 0.31
N CYS A 91 -4.02 2.51 -0.28
CA CYS A 91 -3.87 2.29 -1.72
C CYS A 91 -4.37 0.89 -2.14
N ALA A 92 -4.07 -0.15 -1.35
CA ALA A 92 -4.55 -1.51 -1.62
C ALA A 92 -6.08 -1.59 -1.63
N MET A 93 -6.77 -0.85 -0.74
CA MET A 93 -8.24 -0.77 -0.73
C MET A 93 -8.80 -0.22 -2.04
N GLN A 94 -8.24 0.90 -2.55
CA GLN A 94 -8.65 1.45 -3.85
C GLN A 94 -8.42 0.45 -4.98
N CYS A 95 -7.23 -0.17 -5.00
CA CYS A 95 -6.87 -1.13 -6.04
C CYS A 95 -7.74 -2.39 -5.98
N ALA A 96 -8.07 -2.88 -4.78
CA ALA A 96 -8.95 -4.02 -4.60
C ALA A 96 -10.38 -3.73 -5.14
N LYS A 97 -10.94 -2.56 -4.84
CA LYS A 97 -12.22 -2.12 -5.43
C LYS A 97 -12.15 -2.05 -6.95
N LEU A 98 -11.07 -1.48 -7.49
CA LEU A 98 -10.86 -1.38 -8.94
C LEU A 98 -10.79 -2.75 -9.61
N MET A 99 -10.25 -3.77 -8.93
CA MET A 99 -10.13 -5.15 -9.43
C MET A 99 -11.41 -5.97 -9.24
N GLY A 100 -12.44 -5.43 -8.59
CA GLY A 100 -13.76 -6.07 -8.51
C GLY A 100 -14.16 -6.58 -7.13
N ALA A 101 -13.41 -6.23 -6.06
CA ALA A 101 -13.87 -6.53 -4.70
C ALA A 101 -15.24 -5.90 -4.46
N ASN A 102 -16.18 -6.69 -3.97
CA ASN A 102 -17.51 -6.23 -3.63
C ASN A 102 -17.57 -5.55 -2.26
N LYS A 103 -16.71 -5.99 -1.36
CA LYS A 103 -16.63 -5.44 -0.01
C LYS A 103 -15.19 -5.41 0.48
N ILE A 104 -14.80 -4.32 1.12
CA ILE A 104 -13.51 -4.15 1.78
C ILE A 104 -13.73 -4.09 3.29
N ILE A 105 -13.05 -4.98 4.02
CA ILE A 105 -12.97 -4.96 5.49
C ILE A 105 -11.57 -4.51 5.86
N ALA A 106 -11.43 -3.35 6.48
CA ALA A 106 -10.16 -2.78 6.89
C ALA A 106 -9.91 -3.02 8.38
N LEU A 107 -8.71 -3.45 8.73
CA LEU A 107 -8.29 -3.66 10.12
C LEU A 107 -7.07 -2.79 10.43
N ASP A 108 -7.13 -2.02 11.52
CA ASP A 108 -6.00 -1.28 12.09
C ASP A 108 -6.23 -1.04 13.58
N ILE A 109 -5.17 -0.81 14.32
CA ILE A 109 -5.24 -0.42 15.74
C ILE A 109 -5.40 1.10 15.92
N ASP A 110 -5.12 1.87 14.88
CA ASP A 110 -5.20 3.33 14.84
C ASP A 110 -6.58 3.78 14.34
N GLU A 111 -7.38 4.34 15.23
CA GLU A 111 -8.74 4.82 14.94
C GLU A 111 -8.76 5.94 13.89
N THR A 112 -7.73 6.79 13.88
CA THR A 112 -7.64 7.89 12.92
C THR A 112 -7.45 7.34 11.51
N ARG A 113 -6.61 6.32 11.34
CA ARG A 113 -6.42 5.65 10.05
C ARG A 113 -7.66 4.90 9.59
N LEU A 114 -8.38 4.24 10.51
CA LEU A 114 -9.67 3.63 10.21
C LEU A 114 -10.69 4.69 9.77
N GLN A 115 -10.69 5.86 10.41
CA GLN A 115 -11.56 6.96 10.03
C GLN A 115 -11.21 7.51 8.63
N ILE A 116 -9.92 7.67 8.32
CA ILE A 116 -9.47 8.06 6.98
C ILE A 116 -9.97 7.07 5.90
N ALA A 117 -9.91 5.77 6.18
CA ALA A 117 -10.43 4.75 5.27
C ALA A 117 -11.94 4.90 5.02
N LYS A 118 -12.70 5.26 6.06
CA LYS A 118 -14.15 5.55 5.96
C LYS A 118 -14.43 6.83 5.18
N ASP A 119 -13.79 7.92 5.56
CA ASP A 119 -14.05 9.27 5.01
C ASP A 119 -13.74 9.32 3.50
N ASN A 120 -12.77 8.52 3.06
CA ASN A 120 -12.43 8.39 1.65
C ASN A 120 -13.20 7.25 0.94
N ASN A 121 -14.20 6.66 1.58
CA ASN A 121 -14.99 5.55 1.02
C ASN A 121 -14.13 4.37 0.55
N LEU A 122 -13.02 4.08 1.22
CA LEU A 122 -12.11 3.00 0.85
C LEU A 122 -12.52 1.66 1.48
N ALA A 123 -13.03 1.68 2.70
CA ALA A 123 -13.49 0.50 3.42
C ALA A 123 -15.00 0.57 3.66
N ASP A 124 -15.68 -0.57 3.51
CA ASP A 124 -17.09 -0.73 3.83
C ASP A 124 -17.28 -1.02 5.32
N ILE A 125 -16.30 -1.68 5.92
CA ILE A 125 -16.25 -2.00 7.35
C ILE A 125 -14.85 -1.72 7.85
N THR A 126 -14.75 -1.15 9.03
CA THR A 126 -13.49 -0.93 9.74
C THR A 126 -13.54 -1.61 11.08
N ILE A 127 -12.44 -2.23 11.49
CA ILE A 127 -12.32 -3.01 12.72
C ILE A 127 -11.03 -2.62 13.44
N ASN A 128 -11.13 -2.29 14.72
CA ASN A 128 -9.98 -2.22 15.60
C ASN A 128 -9.83 -3.55 16.35
N PRO A 129 -8.85 -4.41 15.97
CA PRO A 129 -8.73 -5.74 16.53
C PRO A 129 -8.34 -5.77 18.03
N GLN A 130 -7.90 -4.63 18.59
CA GLN A 130 -7.64 -4.50 20.01
C GLN A 130 -8.90 -4.18 20.84
N LYS A 131 -9.94 -3.64 20.19
CA LYS A 131 -11.18 -3.18 20.85
C LYS A 131 -12.37 -4.06 20.52
N GLU A 132 -12.33 -4.76 19.38
CA GLU A 132 -13.46 -5.48 18.83
C GLU A 132 -13.12 -6.95 18.57
N ASN A 133 -14.11 -7.81 18.62
CA ASN A 133 -13.94 -9.19 18.21
C ASN A 133 -13.99 -9.28 16.68
N TYR A 134 -12.82 -9.10 16.05
CA TYR A 134 -12.68 -9.09 14.60
C TYR A 134 -13.17 -10.40 13.95
N MET A 135 -12.98 -11.57 14.62
CA MET A 135 -13.46 -12.85 14.08
C MET A 135 -14.97 -12.89 13.96
N ASN A 136 -15.70 -12.42 15.00
CA ASN A 136 -17.16 -12.39 14.96
C ASN A 136 -17.66 -11.44 13.87
N ILE A 137 -17.03 -10.27 13.73
CA ILE A 137 -17.42 -9.28 12.72
C ILE A 137 -17.17 -9.86 11.32
N ILE A 138 -16.00 -10.41 11.04
CA ILE A 138 -15.69 -11.01 9.74
C ILE A 138 -16.63 -12.17 9.43
N ASN A 139 -16.88 -13.06 10.40
CA ASN A 139 -17.81 -14.17 10.23
C ASN A 139 -19.22 -13.70 9.86
N SER A 140 -19.73 -12.65 10.52
CA SER A 140 -21.04 -12.08 10.21
C SER A 140 -21.12 -11.49 8.78
N GLN A 141 -20.00 -10.97 8.27
CA GLN A 141 -19.91 -10.35 6.94
C GLN A 141 -19.67 -11.36 5.81
N THR A 142 -19.25 -12.57 6.14
CA THR A 142 -18.80 -13.59 5.18
C THR A 142 -19.59 -14.90 5.26
N ASN A 143 -20.76 -14.89 5.91
CA ASN A 143 -21.56 -16.10 6.15
C ASN A 143 -20.73 -17.21 6.85
N ASN A 144 -19.94 -16.86 7.85
CA ASN A 144 -19.04 -17.73 8.62
C ASN A 144 -17.95 -18.42 7.78
N ARG A 145 -17.63 -17.94 6.59
CA ARG A 145 -16.60 -18.54 5.73
C ARG A 145 -15.21 -17.94 5.95
N GLY A 146 -15.13 -16.69 6.35
CA GLY A 146 -13.92 -15.88 6.32
C GLY A 146 -13.78 -15.08 5.02
N ALA A 147 -12.78 -14.20 4.94
CA ALA A 147 -12.53 -13.35 3.78
C ALA A 147 -12.07 -14.17 2.55
N ASP A 148 -12.53 -13.78 1.36
CA ASP A 148 -12.16 -14.45 0.11
C ASP A 148 -10.68 -14.26 -0.23
N GLY A 149 -10.11 -13.12 0.13
CA GLY A 149 -8.69 -12.82 0.09
C GLY A 149 -8.27 -11.88 1.22
N VAL A 150 -7.00 -11.92 1.58
CA VAL A 150 -6.43 -11.07 2.63
C VAL A 150 -5.17 -10.38 2.11
N ILE A 151 -5.07 -9.08 2.32
CA ILE A 151 -3.86 -8.29 2.00
C ILE A 151 -3.28 -7.77 3.32
N GLU A 152 -2.08 -8.21 3.64
CA GLU A 152 -1.37 -7.86 4.87
C GLU A 152 -0.38 -6.72 4.57
N CYS A 153 -0.60 -5.55 5.21
CA CYS A 153 0.18 -4.34 5.05
C CYS A 153 0.70 -3.77 6.40
N GLY A 154 0.56 -4.52 7.50
CA GLY A 154 0.92 -4.08 8.84
C GLY A 154 2.33 -4.45 9.28
N GLY A 155 2.82 -5.63 8.88
CA GLY A 155 4.21 -6.07 9.09
C GLY A 155 4.55 -6.45 10.54
N THR A 156 3.60 -6.95 11.32
CA THR A 156 3.83 -7.41 12.69
C THR A 156 3.41 -8.87 12.86
N ASP A 157 3.92 -9.52 13.91
CA ASP A 157 3.54 -10.90 14.25
C ASP A 157 2.02 -11.05 14.43
N GLU A 158 1.37 -10.06 15.05
CA GLU A 158 -0.08 -10.09 15.26
C GLU A 158 -0.85 -9.90 13.95
N THR A 159 -0.42 -8.99 13.07
CA THR A 159 -1.09 -8.78 11.78
C THR A 159 -0.94 -10.00 10.87
N PHE A 160 0.21 -10.68 10.89
CA PHE A 160 0.39 -11.95 10.19
C PHE A 160 -0.56 -13.03 10.72
N LYS A 161 -0.67 -13.13 12.05
CA LYS A 161 -1.58 -14.09 12.70
C LYS A 161 -3.04 -13.82 12.34
N ILE A 162 -3.47 -12.57 12.42
CA ILE A 162 -4.83 -12.18 12.01
C ILE A 162 -5.05 -12.58 10.54
N ALA A 163 -4.10 -12.33 9.65
CA ALA A 163 -4.24 -12.57 8.21
C ALA A 163 -4.65 -14.01 7.88
N TRP A 164 -3.95 -15.00 8.42
CA TRP A 164 -4.30 -16.40 8.14
C TRP A 164 -5.54 -16.88 8.91
N GLN A 165 -5.86 -16.26 10.05
CA GLN A 165 -7.06 -16.62 10.83
C GLN A 165 -8.35 -16.24 10.11
N ILE A 166 -8.40 -15.01 9.57
CA ILE A 166 -9.60 -14.46 8.96
C ILE A 166 -9.83 -14.93 7.51
N ALA A 167 -8.80 -15.49 6.88
CA ALA A 167 -8.89 -16.03 5.53
C ALA A 167 -9.78 -17.28 5.52
N ARG A 168 -10.70 -17.38 4.53
CA ARG A 168 -11.48 -18.60 4.33
C ARG A 168 -10.61 -19.75 3.82
N PRO A 169 -11.10 -21.00 3.86
CA PRO A 169 -10.43 -22.10 3.15
C PRO A 169 -10.23 -21.77 1.65
N ASN A 170 -9.06 -22.16 1.14
CA ASN A 170 -8.58 -21.89 -0.23
C ASN A 170 -8.42 -20.39 -0.57
N ALA A 171 -8.28 -19.53 0.43
CA ALA A 171 -8.01 -18.11 0.18
C ALA A 171 -6.54 -17.84 -0.15
N LEU A 172 -6.32 -16.72 -0.83
CA LEU A 172 -5.01 -16.10 -1.01
C LEU A 172 -4.74 -15.11 0.13
N VAL A 173 -3.53 -15.18 0.68
CA VAL A 173 -3.00 -14.22 1.66
C VAL A 173 -1.80 -13.53 1.02
N ALA A 174 -1.98 -12.31 0.58
CA ALA A 174 -0.94 -11.46 0.01
C ALA A 174 -0.20 -10.73 1.13
N ILE A 175 1.09 -10.99 1.28
CA ILE A 175 1.96 -10.33 2.25
C ILE A 175 2.73 -9.22 1.54
N VAL A 176 2.37 -7.98 1.82
CA VAL A 176 2.98 -6.77 1.20
C VAL A 176 3.93 -6.07 2.17
N ALA A 177 3.63 -6.16 3.47
CA ALA A 177 4.46 -5.53 4.47
C ALA A 177 5.86 -6.18 4.57
N MET A 178 6.84 -5.36 4.96
CA MET A 178 8.17 -5.82 5.32
C MET A 178 8.19 -6.21 6.80
N TYR A 179 8.76 -7.36 7.10
CA TYR A 179 8.90 -7.88 8.47
C TYR A 179 10.34 -7.77 8.94
N GLU A 180 10.52 -7.38 10.19
CA GLU A 180 11.85 -7.35 10.83
C GLU A 180 12.24 -8.74 11.38
N ASN A 181 11.25 -9.56 11.74
CA ASN A 181 11.45 -10.87 12.34
C ASN A 181 10.84 -11.99 11.48
N PRO A 182 11.42 -13.21 11.56
CA PRO A 182 10.85 -14.40 10.90
C PRO A 182 9.42 -14.66 11.38
N GLN A 183 8.52 -14.99 10.44
CA GLN A 183 7.14 -15.34 10.75
C GLN A 183 6.95 -16.86 10.77
N ILE A 184 6.16 -17.33 11.73
CA ILE A 184 5.91 -18.78 11.93
C ILE A 184 4.57 -19.14 11.29
N LEU A 185 4.55 -20.15 10.44
CA LEU A 185 3.34 -20.79 9.95
C LEU A 185 2.91 -21.88 10.95
N PRO A 186 1.83 -21.68 11.74
CA PRO A 186 1.37 -22.66 12.72
C PRO A 186 0.58 -23.78 12.01
N LEU A 187 1.28 -24.64 11.28
CA LEU A 187 0.69 -25.68 10.42
C LEU A 187 -0.41 -26.51 11.09
N PRO A 188 -0.29 -26.91 12.39
CA PRO A 188 -1.38 -27.64 13.05
C PRO A 188 -2.71 -26.91 13.06
N ASN A 189 -2.68 -25.57 13.09
CA ASN A 189 -3.89 -24.73 13.12
C ASN A 189 -4.39 -24.38 11.71
N MET A 190 -3.61 -24.68 10.68
CA MET A 190 -3.90 -24.37 9.28
C MET A 190 -4.44 -25.58 8.49
N TYR A 191 -4.44 -26.78 9.09
CA TYR A 191 -5.00 -27.95 8.44
C TYR A 191 -6.44 -27.71 8.01
N GLY A 192 -6.74 -28.05 6.76
CA GLY A 192 -8.06 -27.84 6.18
C GLY A 192 -8.34 -26.44 5.66
N LYS A 193 -7.45 -25.46 5.89
CA LYS A 193 -7.59 -24.13 5.27
C LYS A 193 -7.04 -24.07 3.84
N ASN A 194 -6.04 -24.87 3.49
CA ASN A 194 -5.41 -24.89 2.17
C ASN A 194 -5.04 -23.48 1.66
N LEU A 195 -4.42 -22.66 2.53
CA LEU A 195 -4.09 -21.28 2.19
C LEU A 195 -2.92 -21.18 1.22
N THR A 196 -2.99 -20.22 0.31
CA THR A 196 -1.85 -19.83 -0.52
C THR A 196 -1.31 -18.50 -0.02
N PHE A 197 -0.03 -18.47 0.37
CA PHE A 197 0.67 -17.23 0.71
C PHE A 197 1.47 -16.75 -0.50
N LYS A 198 1.33 -15.46 -0.82
CA LYS A 198 2.15 -14.80 -1.84
C LYS A 198 2.82 -13.59 -1.24
N THR A 199 4.10 -13.45 -1.51
CA THR A 199 4.91 -12.30 -1.09
C THR A 199 5.94 -11.97 -2.14
N GLY A 200 6.51 -10.77 -2.08
CA GLY A 200 7.58 -10.34 -2.96
C GLY A 200 7.87 -8.85 -2.79
N GLY A 201 8.91 -8.39 -3.44
CA GLY A 201 9.16 -6.96 -3.61
C GLY A 201 8.29 -6.42 -4.74
N VAL A 202 7.75 -5.21 -4.55
CA VAL A 202 6.93 -4.57 -5.57
C VAL A 202 7.73 -4.32 -6.86
N ASP A 203 7.14 -4.70 -7.98
CA ASP A 203 7.59 -4.29 -9.30
C ASP A 203 6.85 -3.02 -9.73
N ALA A 204 7.59 -1.97 -10.04
CA ALA A 204 7.01 -0.72 -10.51
C ALA A 204 6.62 -0.75 -12.01
N ILE A 205 6.39 -1.94 -12.56
CA ILE A 205 6.02 -2.15 -13.98
C ILE A 205 4.68 -1.52 -14.34
N HIS A 206 3.80 -1.34 -13.35
CA HIS A 206 2.47 -0.79 -13.55
C HIS A 206 2.39 0.74 -13.47
N CYS A 207 3.49 1.46 -13.25
CA CYS A 207 3.46 2.92 -13.05
C CYS A 207 2.75 3.69 -14.18
N LYS A 208 2.98 3.32 -15.43
CA LYS A 208 2.28 3.95 -16.56
C LYS A 208 0.76 3.75 -16.46
N LYS A 209 0.33 2.51 -16.17
CA LYS A 209 -1.09 2.16 -15.98
C LYS A 209 -1.69 2.90 -14.79
N LEU A 210 -0.97 3.01 -13.68
CA LEU A 210 -1.44 3.72 -12.48
C LEU A 210 -1.59 5.23 -12.75
N ILE A 211 -0.66 5.84 -13.47
CA ILE A 211 -0.79 7.23 -13.92
C ILE A 211 -2.03 7.42 -14.82
N GLU A 212 -2.27 6.50 -15.74
CA GLU A 212 -3.46 6.53 -16.59
C GLU A 212 -4.75 6.41 -15.77
N LEU A 213 -4.79 5.56 -14.74
CA LEU A 213 -5.93 5.41 -13.83
C LEU A 213 -6.17 6.67 -13.00
N ILE A 214 -5.12 7.33 -12.53
CA ILE A 214 -5.21 8.65 -11.88
C ILE A 214 -5.73 9.71 -12.85
N SER A 215 -5.20 9.75 -14.07
CA SER A 215 -5.64 10.66 -15.14
C SER A 215 -7.12 10.52 -15.48
N GLN A 216 -7.68 9.31 -15.27
CA GLN A 216 -9.10 8.98 -15.46
C GLN A 216 -9.95 9.18 -14.19
N ASN A 217 -9.40 9.72 -13.12
CA ASN A 217 -10.01 9.86 -11.79
C ASN A 217 -10.51 8.53 -11.18
N LYS A 218 -9.90 7.40 -11.56
CA LYS A 218 -10.21 6.07 -11.00
C LYS A 218 -9.41 5.77 -9.74
N LEU A 219 -8.29 6.43 -9.56
CA LEU A 219 -7.44 6.38 -8.37
C LEU A 219 -7.12 7.82 -7.92
N ASN A 220 -7.06 8.03 -6.63
CA ASN A 220 -6.65 9.29 -6.02
C ASN A 220 -5.75 9.00 -4.81
N THR A 221 -4.64 9.71 -4.70
CA THR A 221 -3.68 9.57 -3.61
C THR A 221 -3.42 10.88 -2.88
N ASP A 222 -4.06 11.99 -3.26
CA ASP A 222 -3.84 13.31 -2.65
C ASP A 222 -4.11 13.31 -1.14
N PHE A 223 -5.10 12.55 -0.68
CA PHE A 223 -5.46 12.44 0.73
C PHE A 223 -4.37 11.79 1.61
N LEU A 224 -3.36 11.15 1.01
CA LEU A 224 -2.22 10.60 1.75
C LEU A 224 -1.25 11.69 2.24
N ILE A 225 -1.27 12.88 1.66
CA ILE A 225 -0.41 14.00 2.05
C ILE A 225 -1.04 14.71 3.23
N SER A 226 -0.51 14.44 4.43
CA SER A 226 -0.95 15.11 5.66
C SER A 226 -0.31 16.48 5.84
N LYS A 227 0.88 16.69 5.28
CA LYS A 227 1.64 17.94 5.39
C LYS A 227 2.54 18.15 4.17
N GLU A 228 2.78 19.42 3.83
CA GLU A 228 3.76 19.85 2.85
C GLU A 228 4.82 20.70 3.54
N ILE A 229 6.09 20.49 3.18
CA ILE A 229 7.24 21.27 3.66
C ILE A 229 8.19 21.55 2.50
N THR A 230 9.05 22.53 2.65
CA THR A 230 10.13 22.79 1.70
C THR A 230 11.33 21.87 1.96
N LEU A 231 12.23 21.75 0.98
CA LEU A 231 13.44 20.94 1.12
C LEU A 231 14.33 21.47 2.25
N SER A 232 14.40 22.78 2.46
CA SER A 232 15.13 23.42 3.56
C SER A 232 14.59 23.02 4.94
N GLU A 233 13.31 22.62 5.04
CA GLU A 233 12.67 22.18 6.28
C GLU A 233 12.75 20.65 6.51
N ILE A 234 13.46 19.90 5.66
CA ILE A 234 13.41 18.43 5.65
C ILE A 234 13.80 17.79 7.00
N ILE A 235 14.75 18.38 7.72
CA ILE A 235 15.16 17.88 9.05
C ILE A 235 14.00 17.99 10.04
N GLN A 236 13.25 19.11 10.00
CA GLN A 236 12.04 19.26 10.82
C GLN A 236 10.96 18.25 10.39
N GLY A 237 10.86 17.97 9.10
CA GLY A 237 9.97 16.94 8.56
C GLY A 237 10.25 15.56 9.15
N TYR A 238 11.51 15.17 9.28
CA TYR A 238 11.92 13.93 9.92
C TYR A 238 11.53 13.88 11.39
N GLU A 239 11.74 14.97 12.13
CA GLU A 239 11.36 15.04 13.56
C GLU A 239 9.83 14.91 13.74
N ILE A 240 9.04 15.58 12.89
CA ILE A 240 7.58 15.43 12.89
C ILE A 240 7.19 13.98 12.60
N PHE A 241 7.80 13.36 11.59
CA PHE A 241 7.47 11.99 11.19
C PHE A 241 7.87 10.96 12.26
N LYS A 242 9.00 11.18 12.96
CA LYS A 242 9.48 10.36 14.07
C LYS A 242 8.50 10.34 15.24
N ASN A 243 7.89 11.48 15.55
CA ASN A 243 6.94 11.63 16.65
C ASN A 243 5.55 11.06 16.32
N LYS A 244 5.30 10.70 15.07
CA LYS A 244 4.07 10.06 14.56
C LYS A 244 2.80 10.68 15.16
N PRO A 245 2.54 11.98 14.98
CA PRO A 245 1.29 12.57 15.45
C PRO A 245 0.09 11.89 14.79
N ASP A 246 -1.03 11.84 15.53
CA ASP A 246 -2.25 11.19 15.07
C ASP A 246 -2.66 11.70 13.68
N GLY A 247 -3.01 10.77 12.80
CA GLY A 247 -3.44 11.08 11.43
C GLY A 247 -2.31 11.42 10.45
N LEU A 248 -1.06 11.46 10.87
CA LEU A 248 0.05 11.66 9.94
C LEU A 248 0.26 10.42 9.07
N LEU A 249 0.00 10.58 7.77
CA LEU A 249 0.25 9.53 6.77
C LEU A 249 1.58 9.76 6.04
N LYS A 250 1.69 10.89 5.34
CA LYS A 250 2.88 11.27 4.56
C LYS A 250 3.14 12.78 4.59
N ILE A 251 4.41 13.14 4.50
CA ILE A 251 4.86 14.51 4.31
C ILE A 251 5.41 14.65 2.90
N ALA A 252 4.86 15.56 2.11
CA ALA A 252 5.40 15.89 0.80
C ALA A 252 6.49 16.97 0.97
N VAL A 253 7.65 16.74 0.36
CA VAL A 253 8.76 17.68 0.34
C VAL A 253 8.80 18.36 -1.03
N ILE A 254 8.76 19.69 -1.05
CA ILE A 254 8.75 20.50 -2.26
C ILE A 254 10.13 21.18 -2.37
N PRO A 255 10.82 21.12 -3.53
CA PRO A 255 12.04 21.89 -3.75
C PRO A 255 11.79 23.39 -3.52
N ASP A 256 12.79 24.10 -2.93
CA ASP A 256 12.73 25.55 -2.69
C ASP A 256 12.71 26.36 -3.98
#